data_5eac7582ee29c408a9453e400d00e814
#
_entry.id   5eac7582ee29c408a9453e400d00e814
#
_cell.length_a   1.000
_cell.length_b   1.000
_cell.length_c   1.000
_cell.angle_alpha   90.00
_cell.angle_beta   90.00
_cell.angle_gamma   90.00
#
_symmetry.space_group_name_H-M   'P 1'
#
loop_
_entity.id
_entity.type
_entity.pdbx_description
1 polymer ?
#
loop_
_entity_poly.entity_id
_entity_poly.type
_entity_poly.pdbx_seq_one_letter_code
_entity_poly.pdbx_strand_id
1 'polypeptide(L)'
;SGITNFTARFNTRAMSNDPKKRILENLLDQWEEAQEKGNPVSPESLCIEHPELVTDLKKQIDSLEQINRMLKPQNEILQQSEENDLQEQTLDETFIANIGLTEAQFHAEGALGRVYLALDTELNREVAIKFMQKRHMHDQARKERFCLEAEITSRLYHPGVVPVHGIGQTEDKRPFYVMQFVHGETLQKTIDTYYSEADRWNVHRRNLEFRNLLAHFVTICNTIAYAHNRGVIHRDLKPENVIIGRYGESMVVDWGLAIPVDRDESARA
;
A
#
# COMPACT_ATOMS: atom_id res chain seq x y z
N SER A 1 -19.49 -20.75 2.48
CA SER A 1 -19.13 -21.71 1.43
C SER A 1 -18.41 -21.00 0.29
N GLY A 2 -17.13 -21.30 0.06
CA GLY A 2 -16.45 -21.04 -1.18
C GLY A 2 -15.36 -19.95 -1.12
N ILE A 3 -14.29 -20.14 -0.33
CA ILE A 3 -13.02 -19.47 -0.58
C ILE A 3 -12.22 -20.41 -1.46
N THR A 4 -12.18 -20.10 -2.75
CA THR A 4 -11.41 -20.84 -3.74
C THR A 4 -9.95 -20.42 -3.62
N ASN A 5 -9.10 -21.37 -3.27
CA ASN A 5 -7.65 -21.30 -3.28
C ASN A 5 -7.10 -20.75 -4.60
N PHE A 6 -6.41 -19.61 -4.54
CA PHE A 6 -5.62 -19.08 -5.64
C PHE A 6 -4.18 -19.57 -5.50
N THR A 7 -3.96 -20.87 -5.73
CA THR A 7 -2.64 -21.42 -6.01
C THR A 7 -2.40 -21.35 -7.50
N ALA A 8 -1.84 -20.24 -7.98
CA ALA A 8 -1.30 -20.15 -9.33
C ALA A 8 -0.10 -21.11 -9.43
N ARG A 9 -0.32 -22.25 -10.09
CA ARG A 9 0.74 -23.17 -10.52
C ARG A 9 1.65 -22.42 -11.49
N PHE A 10 2.80 -21.97 -11.02
CA PHE A 10 3.94 -21.70 -11.89
C PHE A 10 4.55 -23.06 -12.31
N ASN A 11 3.92 -23.72 -13.28
CA ASN A 11 4.43 -24.92 -13.87
C ASN A 11 5.24 -24.55 -15.12
N THR A 12 6.46 -24.03 -14.94
CA THR A 12 7.51 -23.97 -15.95
C THR A 12 8.87 -24.28 -15.31
N ARG A 13 8.97 -25.44 -14.67
CA ARG A 13 10.28 -26.03 -14.40
C ARG A 13 10.73 -26.75 -15.67
N ALA A 14 11.72 -26.20 -16.36
CA ALA A 14 12.47 -26.92 -17.37
C ALA A 14 13.00 -28.20 -16.73
N MET A 15 12.57 -29.37 -17.21
CA MET A 15 13.00 -30.67 -16.70
C MET A 15 14.52 -30.76 -16.83
N SER A 16 15.20 -30.79 -15.67
CA SER A 16 16.63 -31.00 -15.62
C SER A 16 16.96 -32.42 -16.16
N ASN A 17 17.94 -32.53 -17.04
CA ASN A 17 18.41 -33.83 -17.57
C ASN A 17 19.24 -34.63 -16.54
N ASP A 18 19.44 -34.12 -15.32
CA ASP A 18 20.17 -34.80 -14.27
C ASP A 18 19.23 -35.75 -13.48
N PRO A 19 19.48 -37.08 -13.50
CA PRO A 19 18.65 -38.07 -12.81
C PRO A 19 18.53 -37.81 -11.28
N LYS A 20 19.62 -37.37 -10.65
CA LYS A 20 19.62 -37.06 -9.21
C LYS A 20 18.72 -35.90 -8.86
N LYS A 21 18.71 -34.88 -9.71
CA LYS A 21 17.90 -33.69 -9.50
C LYS A 21 16.41 -34.00 -9.65
N ARG A 22 16.04 -34.88 -10.59
CA ARG A 22 14.65 -35.32 -10.75
C ARG A 22 14.13 -36.12 -9.57
N ILE A 23 15.00 -37.01 -8.99
CA ILE A 23 14.63 -37.76 -7.78
C ILE A 23 14.44 -36.82 -6.60
N LEU A 24 15.34 -35.85 -6.43
CA LEU A 24 15.27 -34.86 -5.34
C LEU A 24 14.02 -33.96 -5.44
N GLU A 25 13.66 -33.55 -6.65
CA GLU A 25 12.42 -32.79 -6.90
C GLU A 25 11.17 -33.62 -6.53
N ASN A 26 11.13 -34.89 -6.90
CA ASN A 26 10.00 -35.76 -6.57
C ASN A 26 9.88 -36.01 -5.03
N LEU A 27 11.01 -36.17 -4.34
CA LEU A 27 11.02 -36.34 -2.89
C LEU A 27 10.57 -35.07 -2.17
N LEU A 28 10.91 -33.92 -2.72
CA LEU A 28 10.46 -32.63 -2.19
C LEU A 28 8.93 -32.45 -2.39
N ASP A 29 8.41 -32.77 -3.57
CA ASP A 29 6.97 -32.73 -3.83
C ASP A 29 6.18 -33.67 -2.88
N GLN A 30 6.71 -34.88 -2.60
CA GLN A 30 6.12 -35.80 -1.63
C GLN A 30 6.14 -35.27 -0.19
N TRP A 31 7.20 -34.58 0.18
CA TRP A 31 7.31 -33.93 1.47
C TRP A 31 6.27 -32.78 1.61
N GLU A 32 6.14 -31.92 0.61
CA GLU A 32 5.14 -30.85 0.58
C GLU A 32 3.72 -31.40 0.67
N GLU A 33 3.39 -32.41 -0.11
CA GLU A 33 2.05 -33.05 -0.10
C GLU A 33 1.72 -33.70 1.27
N ALA A 34 2.72 -34.29 1.94
CA ALA A 34 2.54 -34.84 3.27
C ALA A 34 2.29 -33.77 4.34
N GLN A 35 2.98 -32.60 4.23
CA GLN A 35 2.74 -31.46 5.10
C GLN A 35 1.34 -30.87 4.91
N GLU A 36 0.88 -30.72 3.66
CA GLU A 36 -0.47 -30.20 3.35
C GLU A 36 -1.59 -31.10 3.88
N LYS A 37 -1.35 -32.44 3.90
CA LYS A 37 -2.30 -33.42 4.44
C LYS A 37 -2.27 -33.56 5.98
N GLY A 38 -1.41 -32.79 6.66
CA GLY A 38 -1.29 -32.82 8.12
C GLY A 38 -0.55 -34.08 8.67
N ASN A 39 0.13 -34.84 7.81
CA ASN A 39 0.92 -36.02 8.15
C ASN A 39 2.43 -35.76 7.87
N PRO A 40 3.13 -35.05 8.76
CA PRO A 40 4.54 -34.70 8.53
C PRO A 40 5.42 -35.96 8.42
N VAL A 41 6.16 -36.06 7.34
CA VAL A 41 7.09 -37.16 7.05
C VAL A 41 8.51 -36.64 7.16
N SER A 42 9.40 -37.42 7.83
CA SER A 42 10.79 -37.03 7.96
C SER A 42 11.57 -37.22 6.66
N PRO A 43 12.57 -36.34 6.34
CA PRO A 43 13.41 -36.49 5.17
C PRO A 43 14.08 -37.84 5.07
N GLU A 44 14.45 -38.44 6.21
CA GLU A 44 15.06 -39.76 6.30
C GLU A 44 14.11 -40.87 5.82
N SER A 45 12.82 -40.76 6.14
CA SER A 45 11.82 -41.75 5.72
C SER A 45 11.45 -41.63 4.25
N LEU A 46 11.59 -40.46 3.65
CA LEU A 46 11.39 -40.26 2.21
C LEU A 46 12.58 -40.75 1.38
N CYS A 47 13.79 -40.68 1.94
CA CYS A 47 15.01 -41.07 1.26
C CYS A 47 15.46 -42.52 1.51
N ILE A 48 14.56 -43.45 1.91
CA ILE A 48 14.93 -44.83 2.21
C ILE A 48 15.63 -45.50 1.01
N GLU A 49 15.18 -45.27 -0.22
CA GLU A 49 15.74 -45.80 -1.45
C GLU A 49 16.98 -45.01 -1.96
N HIS A 50 17.16 -43.77 -1.43
CA HIS A 50 18.21 -42.85 -1.86
C HIS A 50 18.88 -42.16 -0.66
N PRO A 51 19.57 -42.90 0.24
CA PRO A 51 20.16 -42.35 1.45
C PRO A 51 21.16 -41.21 1.22
N GLU A 52 21.81 -41.19 0.06
CA GLU A 52 22.77 -40.18 -0.37
C GLU A 52 22.13 -38.80 -0.61
N LEU A 53 20.79 -38.74 -0.78
CA LEU A 53 20.06 -37.49 -1.02
C LEU A 53 19.48 -36.82 0.23
N VAL A 54 19.55 -37.48 1.38
CA VAL A 54 19.00 -36.95 2.66
C VAL A 54 19.52 -35.55 2.96
N THR A 55 20.82 -35.32 2.79
CA THR A 55 21.45 -34.02 3.10
C THR A 55 21.01 -32.93 2.15
N ASP A 56 20.84 -33.27 0.87
CA ASP A 56 20.42 -32.31 -0.13
C ASP A 56 18.92 -32.00 -0.02
N LEU A 57 18.09 -33.00 0.29
CA LEU A 57 16.68 -32.82 0.60
C LEU A 57 16.48 -31.93 1.84
N LYS A 58 17.22 -32.15 2.93
CA LYS A 58 17.16 -31.29 4.12
C LYS A 58 17.49 -29.84 3.80
N LYS A 59 18.54 -29.57 3.03
CA LYS A 59 18.90 -28.20 2.63
C LYS A 59 17.81 -27.52 1.81
N GLN A 60 17.13 -28.26 0.93
CA GLN A 60 16.03 -27.69 0.16
C GLN A 60 14.81 -27.44 1.04
N ILE A 61 14.47 -28.35 1.96
CA ILE A 61 13.40 -28.17 2.93
C ILE A 61 13.69 -26.94 3.83
N ASP A 62 14.90 -26.82 4.39
CA ASP A 62 15.29 -25.67 5.21
C ASP A 62 15.16 -24.35 4.44
N SER A 63 15.56 -24.35 3.16
CA SER A 63 15.43 -23.18 2.28
C SER A 63 13.96 -22.82 2.01
N LEU A 64 13.09 -23.81 1.78
CA LEU A 64 11.66 -23.63 1.60
C LEU A 64 10.98 -23.16 2.90
N GLU A 65 11.34 -23.74 4.04
CA GLU A 65 10.83 -23.29 5.33
C GLU A 65 11.28 -21.85 5.67
N GLN A 66 12.51 -21.49 5.32
CA GLN A 66 13.01 -20.13 5.47
C GLN A 66 12.27 -19.15 4.57
N ILE A 67 12.02 -19.52 3.31
CA ILE A 67 11.18 -18.74 2.36
C ILE A 67 9.75 -18.67 2.88
N ASN A 68 9.17 -19.78 3.34
CA ASN A 68 7.81 -19.81 3.90
C ASN A 68 7.70 -19.02 5.22
N ARG A 69 8.75 -18.97 6.06
CA ARG A 69 8.80 -18.06 7.22
C ARG A 69 8.89 -16.59 6.82
N MET A 70 9.55 -16.29 5.70
CA MET A 70 9.60 -14.92 5.14
C MET A 70 8.32 -14.55 4.39
N LEU A 71 7.63 -15.53 3.80
CA LEU A 71 6.41 -15.38 3.01
C LEU A 71 5.14 -15.69 3.82
N LYS A 72 5.23 -16.32 5.00
CA LYS A 72 4.06 -16.42 5.89
C LYS A 72 3.66 -15.00 6.26
N PRO A 73 2.61 -14.44 5.63
CA PRO A 73 1.96 -13.30 6.22
C PRO A 73 1.48 -13.82 7.58
N GLN A 74 1.78 -13.09 8.59
CA GLN A 74 1.30 -12.96 9.93
C GLN A 74 -0.17 -13.40 10.19
N ASN A 75 -0.60 -14.55 9.71
CA ASN A 75 -2.00 -15.01 9.83
C ASN A 75 -2.38 -15.44 11.26
N GLU A 76 -1.41 -15.70 12.13
CA GLU A 76 -1.70 -15.94 13.56
C GLU A 76 -1.69 -14.62 14.37
N ILE A 77 -1.02 -13.58 13.87
CA ILE A 77 -1.15 -12.21 14.39
C ILE A 77 -2.47 -11.59 13.91
N LEU A 78 -3.04 -12.03 12.78
CA LEU A 78 -4.26 -11.47 12.19
C LEU A 78 -5.52 -11.80 13.00
N GLN A 79 -5.61 -12.92 13.70
CA GLN A 79 -6.77 -13.20 14.56
C GLN A 79 -6.77 -12.38 15.86
N GLN A 80 -5.61 -12.05 16.41
CA GLN A 80 -5.49 -11.08 17.50
C GLN A 80 -5.51 -9.62 17.00
N SER A 81 -5.20 -9.38 15.71
CA SER A 81 -5.28 -8.07 15.10
C SER A 81 -6.69 -7.70 14.67
N GLU A 82 -7.55 -8.65 14.30
CA GLU A 82 -8.93 -8.35 13.93
C GLU A 82 -9.77 -7.83 15.10
N GLU A 83 -9.58 -8.34 16.32
CA GLU A 83 -10.22 -7.79 17.52
C GLU A 83 -9.63 -6.43 17.92
N ASN A 84 -8.32 -6.22 17.75
CA ASN A 84 -7.68 -4.92 17.94
C ASN A 84 -8.02 -3.93 16.80
N ASP A 85 -8.19 -4.41 15.57
CA ASP A 85 -8.55 -3.59 14.40
C ASP A 85 -10.00 -3.07 14.50
N LEU A 86 -10.93 -3.83 15.09
CA LEU A 86 -12.29 -3.36 15.38
C LEU A 86 -12.31 -2.25 16.46
N GLN A 87 -11.42 -2.33 17.47
CA GLN A 87 -11.24 -1.26 18.46
C GLN A 87 -10.46 -0.05 17.91
N GLU A 88 -9.62 -0.23 16.90
CA GLU A 88 -8.93 0.87 16.20
C GLU A 88 -9.81 1.64 15.21
N GLN A 89 -10.95 1.10 14.80
CA GLN A 89 -11.89 1.78 13.91
C GLN A 89 -12.66 2.91 14.60
N THR A 90 -12.80 2.85 15.93
CA THR A 90 -13.39 3.93 16.71
C THR A 90 -12.30 4.89 17.18
N LEU A 91 -12.28 6.08 16.61
CA LEU A 91 -11.50 7.20 17.16
C LEU A 91 -12.13 7.64 18.48
N ASP A 92 -11.30 8.09 19.40
CA ASP A 92 -11.77 8.72 20.63
C ASP A 92 -12.52 10.02 20.26
N GLU A 93 -13.85 9.99 20.38
CA GLU A 93 -14.73 11.12 20.06
C GLU A 93 -14.38 12.35 20.90
N THR A 94 -13.94 12.14 22.15
CA THR A 94 -13.53 13.23 23.05
C THR A 94 -12.29 13.93 22.51
N PHE A 95 -11.31 13.16 22.05
CA PHE A 95 -10.10 13.70 21.42
C PHE A 95 -10.45 14.49 20.16
N ILE A 96 -11.29 13.91 19.27
CA ILE A 96 -11.72 14.54 18.01
C ILE A 96 -12.44 15.88 18.31
N ALA A 97 -13.34 15.90 19.30
CA ALA A 97 -14.02 17.13 19.72
C ALA A 97 -13.05 18.18 20.28
N ASN A 98 -12.04 17.78 21.07
CA ASN A 98 -11.03 18.68 21.64
C ASN A 98 -10.17 19.39 20.59
N ILE A 99 -10.05 18.83 19.40
CA ILE A 99 -9.34 19.46 18.26
C ILE A 99 -10.30 20.19 17.29
N GLY A 100 -11.57 20.43 17.72
CA GLY A 100 -12.55 21.16 16.93
C GLY A 100 -13.17 20.37 15.78
N LEU A 101 -13.07 19.04 15.80
CA LEU A 101 -13.59 18.18 14.75
C LEU A 101 -14.70 17.27 15.29
N THR A 102 -15.60 16.84 14.43
CA THR A 102 -16.71 15.92 14.77
C THR A 102 -16.97 14.93 13.65
N GLU A 103 -17.83 13.94 13.91
CA GLU A 103 -18.32 12.97 12.92
C GLU A 103 -17.19 12.21 12.18
N ALA A 104 -16.11 11.87 12.87
CA ALA A 104 -14.99 11.18 12.26
C ALA A 104 -15.38 9.77 11.81
N GLN A 105 -15.34 9.52 10.49
CA GLN A 105 -15.68 8.26 9.86
C GLN A 105 -14.47 7.69 9.14
N PHE A 106 -14.23 6.37 9.30
CA PHE A 106 -13.16 5.70 8.58
C PHE A 106 -13.36 5.84 7.06
N HIS A 107 -12.32 6.24 6.37
CA HIS A 107 -12.33 6.45 4.92
C HIS A 107 -11.38 5.51 4.17
N ALA A 108 -10.12 5.43 4.58
CA ALA A 108 -9.12 4.62 3.90
C ALA A 108 -7.96 4.23 4.82
N GLU A 109 -7.26 3.16 4.47
CA GLU A 109 -6.05 2.72 5.14
C GLU A 109 -4.89 2.63 4.15
N GLY A 110 -3.74 3.18 4.53
CA GLY A 110 -2.47 3.07 3.82
C GLY A 110 -1.37 2.41 4.67
N ALA A 111 -0.18 2.28 4.12
CA ALA A 111 0.93 1.57 4.76
C ALA A 111 1.33 2.14 6.15
N LEU A 112 1.30 3.47 6.32
CA LEU A 112 1.73 4.15 7.54
C LEU A 112 0.58 4.68 8.38
N GLY A 113 -0.62 4.87 7.80
CA GLY A 113 -1.69 5.56 8.49
C GLY A 113 -3.09 5.20 8.02
N ARG A 114 -4.07 5.56 8.84
CA ARG A 114 -5.50 5.49 8.56
C ARG A 114 -6.06 6.89 8.36
N VAL A 115 -6.89 7.04 7.34
CA VAL A 115 -7.54 8.31 6.98
C VAL A 115 -9.01 8.26 7.40
N TYR A 116 -9.45 9.31 8.04
CA TYR A 116 -10.84 9.51 8.46
C TYR A 116 -11.37 10.80 7.83
N LEU A 117 -12.61 10.79 7.40
CA LEU A 117 -13.37 11.98 7.07
C LEU A 117 -13.94 12.57 8.35
N ALA A 118 -13.81 13.86 8.57
CA ALA A 118 -14.39 14.56 9.71
C ALA A 118 -14.92 15.94 9.33
N LEU A 119 -15.76 16.52 10.18
CA LEU A 119 -16.27 17.88 10.04
C LEU A 119 -15.47 18.82 10.97
N ASP A 120 -14.82 19.82 10.39
CA ASP A 120 -14.25 20.98 11.10
C ASP A 120 -15.41 21.91 11.46
N THR A 121 -15.75 21.95 12.75
CA THR A 121 -16.93 22.70 13.24
C THR A 121 -16.71 24.19 13.29
N GLU A 122 -15.47 24.67 13.40
CA GLU A 122 -15.15 26.10 13.41
C GLU A 122 -15.29 26.72 12.03
N LEU A 123 -14.85 26.00 11.00
CA LEU A 123 -14.87 26.47 9.61
C LEU A 123 -16.03 25.87 8.79
N ASN A 124 -16.82 24.97 9.39
CA ASN A 124 -17.94 24.26 8.76
C ASN A 124 -17.56 23.62 7.42
N ARG A 125 -16.50 22.82 7.42
CA ARG A 125 -15.97 22.14 6.24
C ARG A 125 -15.55 20.71 6.54
N GLU A 126 -15.63 19.85 5.53
CA GLU A 126 -15.08 18.49 5.62
C GLU A 126 -13.55 18.51 5.50
N VAL A 127 -12.91 17.72 6.34
CA VAL A 127 -11.47 17.54 6.37
C VAL A 127 -11.11 16.04 6.42
N ALA A 128 -9.92 15.71 5.96
CA ALA A 128 -9.36 14.38 6.17
C ALA A 128 -8.35 14.43 7.33
N ILE A 129 -8.46 13.48 8.25
CA ILE A 129 -7.47 13.29 9.32
C ILE A 129 -6.75 11.99 9.05
N LYS A 130 -5.43 12.04 8.90
CA LYS A 130 -4.59 10.84 8.80
C LYS A 130 -3.90 10.61 10.13
N PHE A 131 -4.17 9.46 10.76
CA PHE A 131 -3.49 9.00 11.96
C PHE A 131 -2.44 7.97 11.61
N MET A 132 -1.28 8.04 12.24
CA MET A 132 -0.33 6.93 12.19
C MET A 132 -0.97 5.68 12.80
N GLN A 133 -0.74 4.51 12.22
CA GLN A 133 -1.25 3.26 12.79
C GLN A 133 -0.59 2.95 14.14
N LYS A 134 -1.35 2.50 15.15
CA LYS A 134 -0.84 2.21 16.51
C LYS A 134 0.30 1.20 16.51
N ARG A 135 0.22 0.18 15.65
CA ARG A 135 1.27 -0.84 15.50
C ARG A 135 2.65 -0.27 15.13
N HIS A 136 2.71 0.96 14.58
CA HIS A 136 3.95 1.62 14.17
C HIS A 136 4.45 2.67 15.16
N MET A 137 3.74 2.90 16.27
CA MET A 137 4.10 3.95 17.25
C MET A 137 5.47 3.76 17.92
N HIS A 138 5.93 2.52 18.06
CA HIS A 138 7.22 2.20 18.65
C HIS A 138 8.36 2.20 17.62
N ASP A 139 8.05 2.36 16.33
CA ASP A 139 9.05 2.45 15.26
C ASP A 139 9.37 3.92 14.98
N GLN A 140 10.50 4.38 15.52
CA GLN A 140 10.93 5.79 15.38
C GLN A 140 11.13 6.19 13.93
N ALA A 141 11.67 5.32 13.08
CA ALA A 141 11.91 5.61 11.67
C ALA A 141 10.60 5.81 10.90
N ARG A 142 9.58 5.00 11.21
CA ARG A 142 8.23 5.15 10.61
C ARG A 142 7.54 6.41 11.12
N LYS A 143 7.72 6.77 12.38
CA LYS A 143 7.18 8.01 12.97
C LYS A 143 7.79 9.24 12.30
N GLU A 144 9.09 9.28 12.14
CA GLU A 144 9.79 10.35 11.44
C GLU A 144 9.32 10.47 9.98
N ARG A 145 9.15 9.32 9.30
CA ARG A 145 8.63 9.29 7.94
C ARG A 145 7.22 9.82 7.81
N PHE A 146 6.33 9.47 8.76
CA PHE A 146 4.95 9.98 8.81
C PHE A 146 4.92 11.50 9.00
N CYS A 147 5.73 12.03 9.91
CA CYS A 147 5.85 13.47 10.13
C CYS A 147 6.47 14.19 8.91
N LEU A 148 7.49 13.59 8.30
CA LEU A 148 8.13 14.13 7.09
C LEU A 148 7.17 14.20 5.90
N GLU A 149 6.28 13.21 5.73
CA GLU A 149 5.22 13.24 4.73
C GLU A 149 4.35 14.50 4.88
N ALA A 150 3.86 14.76 6.09
CA ALA A 150 3.04 15.93 6.37
C ALA A 150 3.82 17.24 6.15
N GLU A 151 5.09 17.30 6.57
CA GLU A 151 5.97 18.45 6.39
C GLU A 151 6.22 18.75 4.91
N ILE A 152 6.61 17.75 4.12
CA ILE A 152 6.86 17.90 2.69
C ILE A 152 5.58 18.36 1.98
N THR A 153 4.46 17.68 2.24
CA THR A 153 3.17 18.00 1.60
C THR A 153 2.74 19.43 1.94
N SER A 154 2.91 19.88 3.19
CA SER A 154 2.53 21.22 3.62
C SER A 154 3.32 22.35 2.96
N ARG A 155 4.55 22.07 2.48
CA ARG A 155 5.42 23.03 1.79
C ARG A 155 5.16 23.12 0.29
N LEU A 156 4.37 22.22 -0.27
CA LEU A 156 4.04 22.18 -1.69
C LEU A 156 2.74 22.94 -1.96
N TYR A 157 2.84 24.21 -2.27
CA TYR A 157 1.70 25.07 -2.61
C TYR A 157 1.38 24.98 -4.11
N HIS A 158 0.56 24.00 -4.49
CA HIS A 158 0.16 23.79 -5.88
C HIS A 158 -1.27 23.22 -5.94
N PRO A 159 -2.12 23.62 -6.91
CA PRO A 159 -3.49 23.11 -6.98
C PRO A 159 -3.59 21.59 -7.14
N GLY A 160 -2.57 20.93 -7.66
CA GLY A 160 -2.48 19.48 -7.78
C GLY A 160 -1.90 18.76 -6.55
N VAL A 161 -1.68 19.44 -5.42
CA VAL A 161 -1.22 18.85 -4.16
C VAL A 161 -2.25 19.11 -3.08
N VAL A 162 -2.62 18.07 -2.31
CA VAL A 162 -3.59 18.21 -1.23
C VAL A 162 -3.05 19.12 -0.12
N PRO A 163 -3.75 20.23 0.22
CA PRO A 163 -3.32 21.11 1.30
C PRO A 163 -3.36 20.43 2.67
N VAL A 164 -2.25 20.47 3.41
CA VAL A 164 -2.18 20.09 4.82
C VAL A 164 -2.51 21.31 5.66
N HIS A 165 -3.48 21.16 6.57
CA HIS A 165 -3.97 22.24 7.44
C HIS A 165 -3.23 22.31 8.76
N GLY A 166 -2.77 21.17 9.28
CA GLY A 166 -2.06 21.12 10.55
C GLY A 166 -1.56 19.71 10.88
N ILE A 167 -0.59 19.64 11.78
CA ILE A 167 -0.04 18.41 12.34
C ILE A 167 -0.15 18.47 13.86
N GLY A 168 -0.40 17.33 14.50
CA GLY A 168 -0.51 17.22 15.93
C GLY A 168 -0.17 15.84 16.46
N GLN A 169 -0.39 15.64 17.75
CA GLN A 169 -0.23 14.37 18.44
C GLN A 169 -1.39 14.18 19.42
N THR A 170 -1.84 12.95 19.56
CA THR A 170 -2.78 12.54 20.60
C THR A 170 -2.11 12.51 21.97
N GLU A 171 -2.85 12.30 23.06
CA GLU A 171 -2.31 12.19 24.41
C GLU A 171 -1.29 11.08 24.56
N ASP A 172 -1.49 9.96 23.87
CA ASP A 172 -0.56 8.83 23.78
C ASP A 172 0.61 9.05 22.79
N LYS A 173 0.81 10.31 22.34
CA LYS A 173 1.86 10.75 21.42
C LYS A 173 1.80 10.11 20.02
N ARG A 174 0.63 9.67 19.61
CA ARG A 174 0.37 9.19 18.26
C ARG A 174 0.28 10.38 17.30
N PRO A 175 1.14 10.48 16.28
CA PRO A 175 1.08 11.61 15.36
C PRO A 175 -0.14 11.49 14.43
N PHE A 176 -0.71 12.64 14.10
CA PHE A 176 -1.74 12.81 13.09
C PHE A 176 -1.53 14.12 12.33
N TYR A 177 -2.13 14.23 11.17
CA TYR A 177 -2.26 15.50 10.47
C TYR A 177 -3.64 15.64 9.82
N VAL A 178 -4.06 16.89 9.69
CA VAL A 178 -5.33 17.29 9.08
C VAL A 178 -5.03 17.88 7.71
N MET A 179 -5.80 17.48 6.70
CA MET A 179 -5.64 17.94 5.32
C MET A 179 -7.02 18.15 4.68
N GLN A 180 -7.04 18.79 3.53
CA GLN A 180 -8.27 18.92 2.74
C GLN A 180 -8.82 17.52 2.39
N PHE A 181 -10.12 17.30 2.59
CA PHE A 181 -10.78 16.14 2.03
C PHE A 181 -11.10 16.39 0.55
N VAL A 182 -10.72 15.44 -0.31
CA VAL A 182 -10.96 15.53 -1.74
C VAL A 182 -12.08 14.57 -2.13
N HIS A 183 -13.24 15.13 -2.50
CA HIS A 183 -14.35 14.35 -3.01
C HIS A 183 -14.07 13.90 -4.43
N GLY A 184 -13.84 12.61 -4.64
CA GLY A 184 -13.51 12.09 -5.97
C GLY A 184 -13.22 10.59 -5.94
N GLU A 185 -12.61 10.14 -7.00
CA GLU A 185 -12.14 8.76 -7.12
C GLU A 185 -10.69 8.73 -7.59
N THR A 186 -10.03 7.59 -7.41
CA THR A 186 -8.64 7.45 -7.88
C THR A 186 -8.59 7.46 -9.40
N LEU A 187 -7.50 7.97 -9.96
CA LEU A 187 -7.25 7.89 -11.40
C LEU A 187 -7.25 6.42 -11.88
N GLN A 188 -6.83 5.47 -11.04
CA GLN A 188 -6.92 4.04 -11.36
C GLN A 188 -8.36 3.65 -11.65
N LYS A 189 -9.30 4.02 -10.78
CA LYS A 189 -10.73 3.72 -10.97
C LYS A 189 -11.30 4.39 -12.23
N THR A 190 -10.90 5.63 -12.50
CA THR A 190 -11.28 6.33 -13.73
C THR A 190 -10.77 5.62 -14.98
N ILE A 191 -9.51 5.12 -14.95
CA ILE A 191 -8.92 4.32 -16.03
C ILE A 191 -9.68 3.01 -16.21
N ASP A 192 -9.94 2.28 -15.11
CA ASP A 192 -10.67 1.00 -15.15
C ASP A 192 -12.08 1.18 -15.72
N THR A 193 -12.77 2.25 -15.32
CA THR A 193 -14.08 2.62 -15.87
C THR A 193 -14.00 2.91 -17.38
N TYR A 194 -12.98 3.66 -17.81
CA TYR A 194 -12.77 3.91 -19.24
C TYR A 194 -12.64 2.61 -20.03
N TYR A 195 -11.78 1.67 -19.59
CA TYR A 195 -11.56 0.43 -20.34
C TYR A 195 -12.73 -0.55 -20.27
N SER A 196 -13.47 -0.59 -19.17
CA SER A 196 -14.62 -1.48 -19.01
C SER A 196 -15.85 -1.02 -19.80
N GLU A 197 -15.97 0.27 -20.07
CA GLU A 197 -17.12 0.85 -20.74
C GLU A 197 -16.86 1.35 -22.18
N ALA A 198 -15.59 1.47 -22.59
CA ALA A 198 -15.20 2.08 -23.88
C ALA A 198 -15.88 1.44 -25.09
N ASP A 199 -16.12 0.12 -25.07
CA ASP A 199 -16.77 -0.59 -26.17
C ASP A 199 -18.29 -0.33 -26.25
N ARG A 200 -18.90 0.15 -25.15
CA ARG A 200 -20.31 0.54 -25.08
C ARG A 200 -20.56 1.98 -25.53
N TRP A 201 -19.50 2.79 -25.60
CA TRP A 201 -19.58 4.19 -25.96
C TRP A 201 -19.49 4.38 -27.48
N ASN A 202 -20.19 5.39 -27.99
CA ASN A 202 -19.94 5.85 -29.35
C ASN A 202 -18.55 6.50 -29.47
N VAL A 203 -18.02 6.59 -30.68
CA VAL A 203 -16.68 7.11 -30.98
C VAL A 203 -16.43 8.51 -30.39
N HIS A 204 -17.45 9.38 -30.41
CA HIS A 204 -17.32 10.74 -29.90
C HIS A 204 -17.13 10.75 -28.38
N ARG A 205 -17.93 9.96 -27.64
CA ARG A 205 -17.80 9.84 -26.17
C ARG A 205 -16.46 9.21 -25.79
N ARG A 206 -16.07 8.13 -26.47
CA ARG A 206 -14.78 7.48 -26.23
C ARG A 206 -13.61 8.44 -26.42
N ASN A 207 -13.63 9.25 -27.50
CA ASN A 207 -12.59 10.25 -27.76
C ASN A 207 -12.60 11.36 -26.71
N LEU A 208 -13.76 11.77 -26.22
CA LEU A 208 -13.88 12.78 -25.18
C LEU A 208 -13.27 12.28 -23.85
N GLU A 209 -13.67 11.09 -23.42
CA GLU A 209 -13.16 10.51 -22.16
C GLU A 209 -11.65 10.24 -22.23
N PHE A 210 -11.14 9.81 -23.38
CA PHE A 210 -9.69 9.68 -23.57
C PHE A 210 -8.97 11.03 -23.45
N ARG A 211 -9.53 12.11 -24.02
CA ARG A 211 -8.95 13.45 -23.88
C ARG A 211 -8.99 13.94 -22.44
N ASN A 212 -10.03 13.61 -21.67
CA ASN A 212 -10.13 13.91 -20.26
C ASN A 212 -8.99 13.21 -19.47
N LEU A 213 -8.75 11.93 -19.74
CA LEU A 213 -7.62 11.21 -19.14
C LEU A 213 -6.26 11.85 -19.48
N LEU A 214 -6.07 12.29 -20.73
CA LEU A 214 -4.86 13.02 -21.13
C LEU A 214 -4.73 14.37 -20.42
N ALA A 215 -5.84 15.09 -20.21
CA ALA A 215 -5.83 16.36 -19.50
C ALA A 215 -5.42 16.16 -18.01
N HIS A 216 -5.95 15.11 -17.36
CA HIS A 216 -5.51 14.72 -16.01
C HIS A 216 -4.03 14.39 -15.98
N PHE A 217 -3.52 13.60 -16.95
CA PHE A 217 -2.10 13.27 -17.04
C PHE A 217 -1.22 14.51 -17.17
N VAL A 218 -1.60 15.49 -18.01
CA VAL A 218 -0.87 16.76 -18.15
C VAL A 218 -0.85 17.53 -16.82
N THR A 219 -1.98 17.57 -16.11
CA THR A 219 -2.07 18.24 -14.80
C THR A 219 -1.14 17.57 -13.77
N ILE A 220 -1.08 16.24 -13.76
CA ILE A 220 -0.18 15.47 -12.91
C ILE A 220 1.29 15.79 -13.25
N CYS A 221 1.65 15.79 -14.53
CA CYS A 221 2.99 16.15 -14.98
C CYS A 221 3.41 17.56 -14.50
N ASN A 222 2.51 18.54 -14.57
CA ASN A 222 2.76 19.88 -14.08
C ASN A 222 2.94 19.92 -12.56
N THR A 223 2.14 19.16 -11.81
CA THR A 223 2.24 19.02 -10.36
C THR A 223 3.60 18.45 -9.95
N ILE A 224 4.02 17.37 -10.62
CA ILE A 224 5.30 16.73 -10.36
C ILE A 224 6.48 17.62 -10.78
N ALA A 225 6.39 18.32 -11.92
CA ALA A 225 7.38 19.29 -12.34
C ALA A 225 7.55 20.43 -11.30
N TYR A 226 6.44 20.91 -10.72
CA TYR A 226 6.48 21.87 -9.62
C TYR A 226 7.21 21.30 -8.39
N ALA A 227 6.85 20.08 -7.95
CA ALA A 227 7.52 19.42 -6.83
C ALA A 227 9.02 19.24 -7.08
N HIS A 228 9.41 18.80 -8.28
CA HIS A 228 10.82 18.69 -8.69
C HIS A 228 11.53 20.04 -8.65
N ASN A 229 10.86 21.13 -9.06
CA ASN A 229 11.41 22.48 -8.96
C ASN A 229 11.60 22.96 -7.52
N ARG A 230 10.86 22.39 -6.57
CA ARG A 230 11.03 22.60 -5.13
C ARG A 230 12.03 21.64 -4.49
N GLY A 231 12.70 20.80 -5.27
CA GLY A 231 13.66 19.82 -4.78
C GLY A 231 12.98 18.60 -4.12
N VAL A 232 11.76 18.27 -4.48
CA VAL A 232 11.03 17.13 -3.91
C VAL A 232 10.74 16.10 -4.99
N ILE A 233 11.08 14.83 -4.75
CA ILE A 233 10.76 13.71 -5.63
C ILE A 233 9.76 12.81 -4.90
N HIS A 234 8.62 12.49 -5.54
CA HIS A 234 7.52 11.69 -4.95
C HIS A 234 7.87 10.22 -4.70
N ARG A 235 8.53 9.56 -5.64
CA ARG A 235 9.01 8.16 -5.65
C ARG A 235 7.96 7.04 -5.62
N ASP A 236 6.68 7.36 -5.46
CA ASP A 236 5.57 6.38 -5.53
C ASP A 236 4.41 6.92 -6.36
N LEU A 237 4.73 7.58 -7.49
CA LEU A 237 3.70 8.08 -8.40
C LEU A 237 3.06 6.94 -9.15
N LYS A 238 1.76 6.74 -8.92
CA LYS A 238 0.92 5.71 -9.55
C LYS A 238 -0.54 6.19 -9.59
N PRO A 239 -1.39 5.59 -10.44
CA PRO A 239 -2.78 6.04 -10.58
C PRO A 239 -3.60 5.99 -9.28
N GLU A 240 -3.28 5.09 -8.34
CA GLU A 240 -3.93 5.00 -7.04
C GLU A 240 -3.61 6.21 -6.14
N ASN A 241 -2.45 6.86 -6.37
CA ASN A 241 -2.00 8.03 -5.63
C ASN A 241 -2.38 9.35 -6.30
N VAL A 242 -3.38 9.32 -7.19
CA VAL A 242 -3.98 10.51 -7.80
C VAL A 242 -5.49 10.46 -7.61
N ILE A 243 -6.07 11.51 -7.06
CA ILE A 243 -7.51 11.66 -6.92
C ILE A 243 -8.01 12.61 -8.00
N ILE A 244 -9.04 12.18 -8.72
CA ILE A 244 -9.80 13.02 -9.66
C ILE A 244 -11.04 13.49 -8.91
N GLY A 245 -11.09 14.79 -8.66
CA GLY A 245 -12.18 15.41 -7.95
C GLY A 245 -13.43 15.62 -8.80
N ARG A 246 -14.54 15.99 -8.15
CA ARG A 246 -15.86 16.13 -8.80
C ARG A 246 -15.90 17.20 -9.88
N TYR A 247 -15.01 18.17 -9.83
CA TYR A 247 -14.94 19.28 -10.78
C TYR A 247 -13.81 19.13 -11.79
N GLY A 248 -13.22 17.92 -11.87
CA GLY A 248 -12.14 17.60 -12.81
C GLY A 248 -10.76 17.99 -12.36
N GLU A 249 -10.58 18.39 -11.10
CA GLU A 249 -9.27 18.61 -10.50
C GLU A 249 -8.51 17.29 -10.35
N SER A 250 -7.18 17.33 -10.52
CA SER A 250 -6.29 16.18 -10.32
C SER A 250 -5.34 16.49 -9.18
N MET A 251 -5.42 15.72 -8.09
CA MET A 251 -4.59 15.92 -6.92
C MET A 251 -3.71 14.71 -6.64
N VAL A 252 -2.40 14.95 -6.53
CA VAL A 252 -1.42 13.94 -6.14
C VAL A 252 -1.42 13.83 -4.62
N VAL A 253 -1.60 12.60 -4.12
CA VAL A 253 -1.65 12.25 -2.70
C VAL A 253 -0.55 11.27 -2.34
N ASP A 254 -0.38 10.99 -1.05
CA ASP A 254 0.56 10.00 -0.51
C ASP A 254 2.04 10.31 -0.82
N TRP A 255 2.54 11.39 -0.25
CA TRP A 255 3.94 11.80 -0.30
C TRP A 255 4.83 11.05 0.71
N GLY A 256 4.36 9.92 1.27
CA GLY A 256 5.03 9.13 2.30
C GLY A 256 6.37 8.52 1.89
N LEU A 257 6.65 8.41 0.59
CA LEU A 257 7.94 8.01 0.05
C LEU A 257 8.77 9.18 -0.52
N ALA A 258 8.25 10.41 -0.43
CA ALA A 258 8.95 11.56 -0.97
C ALA A 258 10.27 11.83 -0.25
N ILE A 259 11.24 12.37 -0.99
CA ILE A 259 12.51 12.82 -0.46
C ILE A 259 12.80 14.23 -0.93
N PRO A 260 13.39 15.09 -0.05
CA PRO A 260 14.03 16.30 -0.48
C PRO A 260 15.33 15.96 -1.24
N VAL A 261 15.60 16.68 -2.31
CA VAL A 261 16.87 16.62 -3.05
C VAL A 261 17.56 17.95 -2.89
N ASP A 262 18.74 17.94 -2.27
CA ASP A 262 19.60 19.13 -2.24
C ASP A 262 20.02 19.45 -3.68
N ARG A 263 19.50 20.54 -4.20
CA ARG A 263 20.04 21.13 -5.43
C ARG A 263 21.25 21.94 -5.03
N ASP A 264 22.44 21.49 -5.43
CA ASP A 264 23.63 22.32 -5.42
C ASP A 264 23.29 23.68 -6.08
N GLU A 265 23.44 24.76 -5.34
CA GLU A 265 23.17 26.12 -5.83
C GLU A 265 24.05 26.52 -7.02
N SER A 266 25.05 25.70 -7.36
CA SER A 266 26.00 25.91 -8.47
C SER A 266 25.37 25.75 -9.88
N ALA A 267 24.13 25.28 -10.02
CA ALA A 267 23.47 25.13 -11.31
C ALA A 267 22.55 26.31 -11.69
N ARG A 268 22.61 27.44 -10.95
CA ARG A 268 21.81 28.66 -11.20
C ARG A 268 22.66 29.82 -11.71
N ALA A 269 23.76 29.55 -12.45
CA ALA A 269 24.53 30.56 -13.16
C ALA A 269 24.19 30.55 -14.67
#